data_5a42cb4d1b470fd3ff93d49cb46d1820
#
_entry.id   5a42cb4d1b470fd3ff93d49cb46d1820
#
_cell.length_a   1.000
_cell.length_b   1.000
_cell.length_c   1.000
_cell.angle_alpha   90.00
_cell.angle_beta   90.00
_cell.angle_gamma   90.00
#
_symmetry.space_group_name_H-M   'P 1'
#
loop_
_entity.id
_entity.type
_entity.pdbx_description
1 polymer ?
#
loop_
_entity_poly.entity_id
_entity_poly.type
_entity_poly.pdbx_seq_one_letter_code
_entity_poly.pdbx_strand_id
1 'polypeptide(L)'
;LPRQKRIPQRTDGIESKERLKSAAVKLFSKNNFANVSISQISKKSGLSSAAFYQYYLSKDEIFREIADEFFSGLRQFLTGTSLSEVGLSYIRYCNNNKHFVKAMHLNEYHFEWIRNNLEEILYSVSKKFELSEVGHFYFWSPLRFAVNFGDLLDVEIQPDIFVKIVLKGINYKVFKGNVRQLPDDIFNFQPVKHLLSGDEKREIILANAESLFGTYGFNKTQIYDIARASGIAVGTFYLYFKTKKELLKELVEWISRGLRYNVKLAVERYKNEPRIIQEIAGLYAFVQFFKNHTNMYKVVRESQSLDLELAKTYYISIYKPYYSNLRSLFENASKDEVINYDKDVLSKYYSLMLMGLGHYLGEKYLISGRVAETENLEKFLQDLCVYIFEGLGGE
;
A
#
# COMPACT_ATOMS: atom_id res chain seq x y z
N LEU A 1 33.59 -10.55 27.68
CA LEU A 1 33.99 -11.02 26.37
C LEU A 1 32.78 -10.96 25.43
N PRO A 2 32.86 -10.37 24.22
CA PRO A 2 31.78 -10.40 23.26
C PRO A 2 31.47 -11.86 22.91
N ARG A 3 30.19 -12.26 22.97
CA ARG A 3 29.74 -13.61 22.58
C ARG A 3 30.07 -13.81 21.11
N GLN A 4 30.96 -14.76 20.84
CA GLN A 4 31.23 -15.15 19.44
C GLN A 4 30.07 -15.94 18.88
N LYS A 5 29.59 -15.51 17.72
CA LYS A 5 28.55 -16.16 16.92
C LYS A 5 29.04 -17.53 16.47
N ARG A 6 28.27 -18.59 16.71
CA ARG A 6 28.58 -19.91 16.14
C ARG A 6 28.08 -19.95 14.68
N ILE A 7 28.99 -20.12 13.75
CA ILE A 7 28.63 -20.57 12.38
C ILE A 7 28.34 -22.05 12.48
N PRO A 8 27.08 -22.51 12.28
CA PRO A 8 26.73 -23.89 12.43
C PRO A 8 27.44 -24.72 11.33
N GLN A 9 28.24 -25.66 11.74
CA GLN A 9 28.93 -26.60 10.85
C GLN A 9 28.29 -27.98 10.87
N ARG A 10 27.46 -28.28 11.86
CA ARG A 10 26.76 -29.56 12.02
C ARG A 10 25.31 -29.41 11.54
N THR A 11 24.74 -30.48 10.99
CA THR A 11 23.38 -30.57 10.44
C THR A 11 22.33 -30.08 11.45
N ASP A 12 22.44 -30.50 12.71
CA ASP A 12 21.53 -30.07 13.80
C ASP A 12 21.55 -28.57 14.08
N GLY A 13 22.73 -27.96 13.93
CA GLY A 13 22.88 -26.51 14.07
C GLY A 13 22.27 -25.73 12.90
N ILE A 14 22.41 -26.23 11.68
CA ILE A 14 21.81 -25.64 10.48
C ILE A 14 20.28 -25.73 10.58
N GLU A 15 19.75 -26.88 10.93
CA GLU A 15 18.30 -27.07 11.12
C GLU A 15 17.73 -26.15 12.21
N SER A 16 18.45 -25.98 13.32
CA SER A 16 18.03 -25.08 14.39
C SER A 16 17.99 -23.62 13.94
N LYS A 17 18.97 -23.18 13.15
CA LYS A 17 19.02 -21.83 12.56
C LYS A 17 17.84 -21.61 11.61
N GLU A 18 17.57 -22.58 10.73
CA GLU A 18 16.44 -22.52 9.79
C GLU A 18 15.08 -22.52 10.50
N ARG A 19 14.92 -23.27 11.60
CA ARG A 19 13.71 -23.24 12.43
C ARG A 19 13.47 -21.87 13.05
N LEU A 20 14.52 -21.21 13.55
CA LEU A 20 14.44 -19.82 14.07
C LEU A 20 14.03 -18.87 12.98
N LYS A 21 14.66 -18.93 11.79
CA LYS A 21 14.35 -18.08 10.64
C LYS A 21 12.91 -18.27 10.16
N SER A 22 12.47 -19.52 9.96
CA SER A 22 11.09 -19.84 9.59
C SER A 22 10.06 -19.32 10.61
N ALA A 23 10.35 -19.47 11.91
CA ALA A 23 9.50 -18.96 12.99
C ALA A 23 9.43 -17.42 12.96
N ALA A 24 10.57 -16.76 12.73
CA ALA A 24 10.66 -15.29 12.64
C ALA A 24 9.88 -14.76 11.44
N VAL A 25 10.04 -15.33 10.25
CA VAL A 25 9.27 -14.97 9.04
C VAL A 25 7.77 -15.05 9.30
N LYS A 26 7.30 -16.15 9.90
CA LYS A 26 5.88 -16.32 10.25
C LYS A 26 5.36 -15.33 11.28
N LEU A 27 6.21 -14.84 12.17
CA LEU A 27 5.82 -13.82 13.16
C LEU A 27 5.82 -12.42 12.54
N PHE A 28 6.86 -12.07 11.78
CA PHE A 28 6.97 -10.77 11.10
C PHE A 28 5.96 -10.61 9.97
N SER A 29 5.46 -11.70 9.39
CA SER A 29 4.38 -11.64 8.38
C SER A 29 2.99 -11.33 8.97
N LYS A 30 2.85 -11.35 10.29
CA LYS A 30 1.59 -11.10 10.99
C LYS A 30 1.64 -9.89 11.92
N ASN A 31 2.84 -9.46 12.30
CA ASN A 31 3.06 -8.40 13.26
C ASN A 31 4.19 -7.49 12.78
N ASN A 32 4.10 -6.20 13.12
CA ASN A 32 5.23 -5.33 12.90
C ASN A 32 6.43 -5.74 13.77
N PHE A 33 7.62 -5.30 13.36
CA PHE A 33 8.87 -5.64 14.01
C PHE A 33 8.86 -5.34 15.52
N ALA A 34 8.30 -4.20 15.93
CA ALA A 34 8.28 -3.78 17.33
C ALA A 34 7.52 -4.77 18.25
N ASN A 35 6.47 -5.40 17.71
CA ASN A 35 5.57 -6.30 18.43
C ASN A 35 6.04 -7.77 18.48
N VAL A 36 7.17 -8.09 17.83
CA VAL A 36 7.76 -9.44 17.87
C VAL A 36 8.94 -9.45 18.82
N SER A 37 8.95 -10.40 19.77
CA SER A 37 10.05 -10.59 20.71
C SER A 37 10.89 -11.84 20.39
N ILE A 38 12.15 -11.83 20.83
CA ILE A 38 13.05 -12.99 20.72
C ILE A 38 12.44 -14.22 21.42
N SER A 39 11.79 -14.02 22.57
CA SER A 39 11.08 -15.08 23.28
C SER A 39 9.98 -15.74 22.45
N GLN A 40 9.20 -14.94 21.71
CA GLN A 40 8.17 -15.47 20.80
C GLN A 40 8.78 -16.26 19.62
N ILE A 41 9.89 -15.75 19.03
CA ILE A 41 10.60 -16.45 17.96
C ILE A 41 11.13 -17.79 18.45
N SER A 42 11.82 -17.78 19.60
CA SER A 42 12.38 -18.99 20.23
C SER A 42 11.29 -20.02 20.56
N LYS A 43 10.23 -19.59 21.23
CA LYS A 43 9.08 -20.46 21.55
C LYS A 43 8.46 -21.08 20.29
N LYS A 44 8.25 -20.26 19.25
CA LYS A 44 7.63 -20.73 17.99
C LYS A 44 8.54 -21.68 17.22
N SER A 45 9.86 -21.55 17.33
CA SER A 45 10.85 -22.47 16.73
C SER A 45 11.06 -23.76 17.55
N GLY A 46 10.50 -23.85 18.76
CA GLY A 46 10.74 -24.95 19.70
C GLY A 46 12.13 -24.92 20.32
N LEU A 47 12.74 -23.72 20.41
CA LEU A 47 14.08 -23.52 20.98
C LEU A 47 14.01 -22.56 22.18
N SER A 48 15.05 -22.58 23.01
CA SER A 48 15.17 -21.61 24.12
C SER A 48 15.69 -20.26 23.61
N SER A 49 15.44 -19.19 24.37
CA SER A 49 16.03 -17.87 24.07
C SER A 49 17.57 -17.91 24.17
N ALA A 50 18.14 -18.80 25.01
CA ALA A 50 19.59 -19.01 25.03
C ALA A 50 20.11 -19.63 23.73
N ALA A 51 19.35 -20.55 23.13
CA ALA A 51 19.68 -21.11 21.83
C ALA A 51 19.60 -20.09 20.70
N PHE A 52 18.63 -19.14 20.74
CA PHE A 52 18.58 -18.03 19.80
C PHE A 52 19.90 -17.27 19.73
N TYR A 53 20.45 -16.91 20.90
CA TYR A 53 21.69 -16.13 20.99
C TYR A 53 22.96 -16.90 20.60
N GLN A 54 22.85 -18.19 20.28
CA GLN A 54 23.94 -18.94 19.65
C GLN A 54 24.06 -18.62 18.14
N TYR A 55 22.95 -18.25 17.49
CA TYR A 55 22.85 -18.01 16.06
C TYR A 55 22.74 -16.53 15.68
N TYR A 56 22.05 -15.74 16.49
CA TYR A 56 21.77 -14.32 16.22
C TYR A 56 22.04 -13.48 17.47
N LEU A 57 22.71 -12.35 17.28
CA LEU A 57 23.01 -11.40 18.38
C LEU A 57 21.78 -10.55 18.74
N SER A 58 20.87 -10.34 17.80
CA SER A 58 19.69 -9.51 17.99
C SER A 58 18.54 -9.92 17.07
N LYS A 59 17.37 -9.37 17.36
CA LYS A 59 16.19 -9.47 16.50
C LYS A 59 16.39 -8.80 15.14
N ASP A 60 17.15 -7.69 15.10
CA ASP A 60 17.51 -6.99 13.87
C ASP A 60 18.35 -7.87 12.94
N GLU A 61 19.26 -8.65 13.50
CA GLU A 61 20.14 -9.49 12.70
C GLU A 61 19.39 -10.58 11.96
N ILE A 62 18.49 -11.30 12.65
CA ILE A 62 17.67 -12.33 11.99
C ILE A 62 16.70 -11.68 10.98
N PHE A 63 16.18 -10.48 11.24
CA PHE A 63 15.31 -9.78 10.32
C PHE A 63 16.04 -9.33 9.05
N ARG A 64 17.29 -8.84 9.20
CA ARG A 64 18.14 -8.50 8.04
C ARG A 64 18.46 -9.73 7.19
N GLU A 65 18.83 -10.85 7.81
CA GLU A 65 19.09 -12.10 7.08
C GLU A 65 17.86 -12.56 6.28
N ILE A 66 16.66 -12.46 6.86
CA ILE A 66 15.38 -12.75 6.19
C ILE A 66 15.18 -11.82 4.98
N ALA A 67 15.42 -10.53 5.15
CA ALA A 67 15.26 -9.56 4.09
C ALA A 67 16.30 -9.75 2.96
N ASP A 68 17.55 -10.00 3.32
CA ASP A 68 18.64 -10.23 2.35
C ASP A 68 18.36 -11.48 1.51
N GLU A 69 17.84 -12.56 2.12
CA GLU A 69 17.40 -13.75 1.41
C GLU A 69 16.29 -13.45 0.42
N PHE A 70 15.26 -12.72 0.86
CA PHE A 70 14.14 -12.33 0.01
C PHE A 70 14.58 -11.46 -1.18
N PHE A 71 15.37 -10.41 -0.92
CA PHE A 71 15.81 -9.51 -1.98
C PHE A 71 16.84 -10.15 -2.93
N SER A 72 17.70 -11.01 -2.42
CA SER A 72 18.64 -11.78 -3.25
C SER A 72 17.87 -12.72 -4.21
N GLY A 73 16.89 -13.45 -3.68
CA GLY A 73 16.04 -14.30 -4.49
C GLY A 73 15.23 -13.50 -5.51
N LEU A 74 14.68 -12.33 -5.12
CA LEU A 74 13.94 -11.47 -6.03
C LEU A 74 14.83 -10.99 -7.19
N ARG A 75 16.06 -10.54 -6.92
CA ARG A 75 17.03 -10.15 -7.98
C ARG A 75 17.29 -11.28 -8.96
N GLN A 76 17.46 -12.51 -8.47
CA GLN A 76 17.69 -13.67 -9.32
C GLN A 76 16.47 -14.06 -10.16
N PHE A 77 15.26 -13.85 -9.63
CA PHE A 77 14.02 -14.27 -10.28
C PHE A 77 13.52 -13.23 -11.30
N LEU A 78 13.84 -11.94 -11.11
CA LEU A 78 13.46 -10.87 -12.02
C LEU A 78 14.33 -10.87 -13.29
N THR A 79 14.34 -12.01 -13.98
CA THR A 79 14.99 -12.19 -15.27
C THR A 79 13.94 -12.31 -16.36
N GLY A 80 14.16 -11.69 -17.49
CA GLY A 80 13.26 -11.75 -18.63
C GLY A 80 13.74 -10.86 -19.77
N THR A 81 13.23 -11.14 -20.96
CA THR A 81 13.52 -10.39 -22.20
C THR A 81 12.42 -9.40 -22.55
N SER A 82 11.26 -9.49 -21.87
CA SER A 82 10.12 -8.59 -22.03
C SER A 82 9.57 -8.16 -20.67
N LEU A 83 8.83 -7.04 -20.63
CA LEU A 83 8.11 -6.58 -19.44
C LEU A 83 7.06 -7.61 -18.97
N SER A 84 6.47 -8.34 -19.93
CA SER A 84 5.52 -9.42 -19.63
C SER A 84 6.20 -10.51 -18.78
N GLU A 85 7.33 -11.04 -19.24
CA GLU A 85 8.08 -12.07 -18.51
C GLU A 85 8.52 -11.61 -17.12
N VAL A 86 8.99 -10.37 -17.01
CA VAL A 86 9.41 -9.79 -15.74
C VAL A 86 8.25 -9.60 -14.78
N GLY A 87 7.11 -9.08 -15.27
CA GLY A 87 5.89 -8.94 -14.44
C GLY A 87 5.37 -10.28 -13.94
N LEU A 88 5.37 -11.30 -14.81
CA LEU A 88 5.01 -12.67 -14.44
C LEU A 88 5.96 -13.25 -13.40
N SER A 89 7.26 -13.08 -13.60
CA SER A 89 8.29 -13.55 -12.66
C SER A 89 8.14 -12.89 -11.29
N TYR A 90 7.85 -11.58 -11.25
CA TYR A 90 7.62 -10.85 -10.02
C TYR A 90 6.42 -11.42 -9.23
N ILE A 91 5.25 -11.53 -9.87
CA ILE A 91 4.05 -12.03 -9.19
C ILE A 91 4.26 -13.49 -8.74
N ARG A 92 4.84 -14.35 -9.58
CA ARG A 92 5.10 -15.75 -9.24
C ARG A 92 6.08 -15.88 -8.07
N TYR A 93 7.17 -15.09 -8.07
CA TYR A 93 8.10 -15.07 -6.95
C TYR A 93 7.41 -14.63 -5.65
N CYS A 94 6.65 -13.56 -5.69
CA CYS A 94 5.92 -13.06 -4.52
C CYS A 94 4.88 -14.07 -4.02
N ASN A 95 4.15 -14.73 -4.91
CA ASN A 95 3.16 -15.75 -4.55
C ASN A 95 3.80 -16.97 -3.90
N ASN A 96 4.98 -17.38 -4.34
CA ASN A 96 5.73 -18.49 -3.72
C ASN A 96 6.37 -18.08 -2.38
N ASN A 97 6.54 -16.79 -2.12
CA ASN A 97 7.19 -16.23 -0.95
C ASN A 97 6.25 -15.34 -0.11
N LYS A 98 4.96 -15.64 -0.03
CA LYS A 98 3.93 -14.78 0.61
C LYS A 98 4.27 -14.32 2.03
N HIS A 99 4.89 -15.17 2.85
CA HIS A 99 5.27 -14.78 4.21
C HIS A 99 6.41 -13.76 4.23
N PHE A 100 7.38 -13.87 3.31
CA PHE A 100 8.44 -12.88 3.16
C PHE A 100 7.88 -11.56 2.66
N VAL A 101 7.04 -11.57 1.63
CA VAL A 101 6.36 -10.37 1.09
C VAL A 101 5.61 -9.64 2.21
N LYS A 102 4.78 -10.36 2.98
CA LYS A 102 4.03 -9.77 4.11
C LYS A 102 4.96 -9.24 5.20
N ALA A 103 6.06 -9.96 5.53
CA ALA A 103 7.04 -9.50 6.50
C ALA A 103 7.74 -8.21 6.04
N MET A 104 8.10 -8.09 4.76
CA MET A 104 8.69 -6.86 4.20
C MET A 104 7.69 -5.72 4.19
N HIS A 105 6.49 -5.94 3.64
CA HIS A 105 5.46 -4.92 3.52
C HIS A 105 5.00 -4.33 4.87
N LEU A 106 4.79 -5.17 5.89
CA LEU A 106 4.39 -4.68 7.22
C LEU A 106 5.50 -3.89 7.94
N ASN A 107 6.74 -4.02 7.51
CA ASN A 107 7.89 -3.42 8.17
C ASN A 107 8.62 -2.35 7.33
N GLU A 108 8.23 -2.11 6.08
CA GLU A 108 8.84 -1.09 5.21
C GLU A 108 8.70 0.35 5.75
N TYR A 109 7.69 0.60 6.60
CA TYR A 109 7.53 1.88 7.30
C TYR A 109 8.50 2.04 8.47
N HIS A 110 8.81 0.94 9.13
CA HIS A 110 9.73 0.93 10.25
C HIS A 110 11.19 0.99 9.78
N PHE A 111 11.46 0.40 8.62
CA PHE A 111 12.79 0.29 8.04
C PHE A 111 12.83 0.83 6.61
N GLU A 112 13.24 2.08 6.46
CA GLU A 112 13.37 2.72 5.15
C GLU A 112 14.25 1.93 4.16
N TRP A 113 15.26 1.23 4.67
CA TRP A 113 16.17 0.43 3.86
C TRP A 113 15.45 -0.74 3.12
N ILE A 114 14.32 -1.25 3.65
CA ILE A 114 13.50 -2.27 2.95
C ILE A 114 12.94 -1.67 1.67
N ARG A 115 12.33 -0.48 1.78
CA ARG A 115 11.77 0.23 0.64
C ARG A 115 12.85 0.58 -0.37
N ASN A 116 14.00 1.08 0.09
CA ASN A 116 15.10 1.45 -0.77
C ASN A 116 15.69 0.25 -1.53
N ASN A 117 15.86 -0.91 -0.89
CA ASN A 117 16.31 -2.13 -1.56
C ASN A 117 15.31 -2.61 -2.63
N LEU A 118 14.01 -2.58 -2.32
CA LEU A 118 12.98 -2.96 -3.29
C LEU A 118 13.00 -2.00 -4.49
N GLU A 119 13.00 -0.69 -4.25
CA GLU A 119 13.05 0.32 -5.32
C GLU A 119 14.30 0.19 -6.19
N GLU A 120 15.47 -0.05 -5.60
CA GLU A 120 16.72 -0.28 -6.33
C GLU A 120 16.61 -1.46 -7.31
N ILE A 121 16.03 -2.58 -6.83
CA ILE A 121 15.82 -3.78 -7.65
C ILE A 121 14.87 -3.46 -8.81
N LEU A 122 13.71 -2.89 -8.51
CA LEU A 122 12.68 -2.61 -9.51
C LEU A 122 13.14 -1.55 -10.52
N TYR A 123 13.88 -0.53 -10.05
CA TYR A 123 14.46 0.51 -10.91
C TYR A 123 15.53 -0.04 -11.85
N SER A 124 16.39 -0.96 -11.38
CA SER A 124 17.39 -1.61 -12.23
C SER A 124 16.75 -2.36 -13.41
N VAL A 125 15.61 -3.02 -13.16
CA VAL A 125 14.83 -3.68 -14.20
C VAL A 125 14.22 -2.67 -15.17
N SER A 126 13.57 -1.62 -14.65
CA SER A 126 12.95 -0.57 -15.48
C SER A 126 13.97 0.11 -16.39
N LYS A 127 15.19 0.33 -15.90
CA LYS A 127 16.29 0.89 -16.69
C LYS A 127 16.69 -0.03 -17.85
N LYS A 128 16.65 -1.34 -17.67
CA LYS A 128 16.93 -2.31 -18.74
C LYS A 128 15.92 -2.19 -19.89
N PHE A 129 14.67 -1.82 -19.59
CA PHE A 129 13.60 -1.65 -20.58
C PHE A 129 13.33 -0.18 -20.94
N GLU A 130 14.27 0.73 -20.57
CA GLU A 130 14.19 2.16 -20.89
C GLU A 130 12.90 2.84 -20.44
N LEU A 131 12.27 2.35 -19.35
CA LEU A 131 11.05 2.97 -18.83
C LEU A 131 11.37 4.35 -18.26
N SER A 132 10.52 5.32 -18.60
CA SER A 132 10.51 6.62 -17.94
C SER A 132 10.17 6.48 -16.45
N GLU A 133 10.34 7.53 -15.64
CA GLU A 133 9.93 7.55 -14.24
C GLU A 133 8.45 7.21 -14.07
N VAL A 134 7.59 7.77 -14.94
CA VAL A 134 6.14 7.50 -14.91
C VAL A 134 5.85 6.08 -15.40
N GLY A 135 6.55 5.59 -16.43
CA GLY A 135 6.44 4.20 -16.90
C GLY A 135 6.85 3.19 -15.84
N HIS A 136 7.97 3.44 -15.13
CA HIS A 136 8.37 2.65 -13.96
C HIS A 136 7.26 2.61 -12.90
N PHE A 137 6.76 3.78 -12.50
CA PHE A 137 5.69 3.89 -11.52
C PHE A 137 4.43 3.15 -11.96
N TYR A 138 4.00 3.36 -13.21
CA TYR A 138 2.82 2.73 -13.78
C TYR A 138 2.93 1.21 -13.81
N PHE A 139 4.08 0.67 -14.19
CA PHE A 139 4.28 -0.78 -14.28
C PHE A 139 4.27 -1.46 -12.91
N TRP A 140 5.07 -0.94 -11.97
CA TRP A 140 5.28 -1.62 -10.69
C TRP A 140 4.19 -1.38 -9.66
N SER A 141 3.53 -0.22 -9.65
CA SER A 141 2.53 0.10 -8.63
C SER A 141 1.35 -0.89 -8.60
N PRO A 142 0.72 -1.25 -9.72
CA PRO A 142 -0.34 -2.27 -9.75
C PRO A 142 0.15 -3.65 -9.32
N LEU A 143 1.33 -4.08 -9.80
CA LEU A 143 1.88 -5.41 -9.48
C LEU A 143 2.18 -5.52 -8.00
N ARG A 144 2.83 -4.51 -7.41
CA ARG A 144 3.09 -4.45 -5.96
C ARG A 144 1.80 -4.45 -5.15
N PHE A 145 0.80 -3.68 -5.57
CA PHE A 145 -0.49 -3.63 -4.89
C PHE A 145 -1.20 -4.97 -4.92
N ALA A 146 -1.22 -5.63 -6.07
CA ALA A 146 -1.85 -6.93 -6.22
C ALA A 146 -1.25 -8.00 -5.29
N VAL A 147 0.08 -8.07 -5.18
CA VAL A 147 0.74 -9.07 -4.32
C VAL A 147 0.64 -8.72 -2.83
N ASN A 148 0.57 -7.44 -2.46
CA ASN A 148 0.47 -7.02 -1.07
C ASN A 148 -0.97 -7.06 -0.54
N PHE A 149 -1.95 -6.74 -1.38
CA PHE A 149 -3.34 -6.50 -0.97
C PHE A 149 -4.36 -7.48 -1.59
N GLY A 150 -3.99 -8.27 -2.60
CA GLY A 150 -4.91 -9.21 -3.25
C GLY A 150 -5.59 -10.16 -2.24
N ASP A 151 -4.80 -10.81 -1.38
CA ASP A 151 -5.34 -11.68 -0.30
C ASP A 151 -6.24 -10.90 0.69
N LEU A 152 -5.90 -9.65 1.00
CA LEU A 152 -6.68 -8.80 1.91
C LEU A 152 -8.05 -8.45 1.34
N LEU A 153 -8.13 -8.30 0.02
CA LEU A 153 -9.34 -7.94 -0.72
C LEU A 153 -10.11 -9.17 -1.25
N ASP A 154 -9.68 -10.37 -0.89
CA ASP A 154 -10.24 -11.63 -1.36
C ASP A 154 -10.25 -11.75 -2.90
N VAL A 155 -9.17 -11.25 -3.55
CA VAL A 155 -8.97 -11.31 -5.01
C VAL A 155 -7.82 -12.24 -5.34
N GLU A 156 -8.14 -13.35 -5.98
CA GLU A 156 -7.14 -14.27 -6.52
C GLU A 156 -6.53 -13.69 -7.80
N ILE A 157 -5.21 -13.61 -7.84
CA ILE A 157 -4.48 -13.06 -8.98
C ILE A 157 -4.03 -14.18 -9.91
N GLN A 158 -4.53 -14.15 -11.15
CA GLN A 158 -4.01 -14.93 -12.28
C GLN A 158 -2.90 -14.10 -12.95
N PRO A 159 -1.62 -14.43 -12.76
CA PRO A 159 -0.51 -13.54 -13.14
C PRO A 159 -0.54 -13.16 -14.61
N ASP A 160 -0.79 -14.12 -15.50
CA ASP A 160 -0.77 -13.92 -16.94
C ASP A 160 -1.83 -12.90 -17.41
N ILE A 161 -3.04 -12.97 -16.82
CA ILE A 161 -4.13 -12.04 -17.16
C ILE A 161 -3.84 -10.66 -16.55
N PHE A 162 -3.40 -10.61 -15.29
CA PHE A 162 -3.18 -9.34 -14.59
C PHE A 162 -2.04 -8.54 -15.24
N VAL A 163 -0.91 -9.17 -15.53
CA VAL A 163 0.23 -8.52 -16.20
C VAL A 163 -0.18 -8.02 -17.59
N LYS A 164 -0.95 -8.81 -18.34
CA LYS A 164 -1.45 -8.40 -19.67
C LYS A 164 -2.37 -7.17 -19.57
N ILE A 165 -3.23 -7.09 -18.56
CA ILE A 165 -4.08 -5.92 -18.32
C ILE A 165 -3.21 -4.68 -18.03
N VAL A 166 -2.21 -4.78 -17.16
CA VAL A 166 -1.30 -3.67 -16.84
C VAL A 166 -0.56 -3.22 -18.12
N LEU A 167 -0.05 -4.15 -18.93
CA LEU A 167 0.69 -3.80 -20.13
C LEU A 167 -0.17 -3.15 -21.22
N LYS A 168 -1.46 -3.55 -21.32
CA LYS A 168 -2.38 -3.01 -22.31
C LYS A 168 -3.05 -1.71 -21.92
N GLY A 169 -3.04 -1.36 -20.66
CA GLY A 169 -3.80 -0.21 -20.16
C GLY A 169 -5.32 -0.41 -20.26
N ILE A 170 -6.05 0.71 -20.21
CA ILE A 170 -7.53 0.74 -20.26
C ILE A 170 -8.03 1.16 -21.64
N ASN A 171 -7.29 0.85 -22.68
CA ASN A 171 -7.61 1.26 -24.05
C ASN A 171 -8.82 0.47 -24.63
N TYR A 172 -9.99 0.66 -24.01
CA TYR A 172 -11.25 0.16 -24.52
C TYR A 172 -12.12 1.32 -25.00
N LYS A 173 -12.94 1.09 -26.01
CA LYS A 173 -13.94 2.07 -26.48
C LYS A 173 -14.86 2.58 -25.34
N VAL A 174 -15.03 1.77 -24.29
CA VAL A 174 -15.78 2.13 -23.08
C VAL A 174 -15.15 3.31 -22.31
N PHE A 175 -13.82 3.46 -22.39
CA PHE A 175 -13.07 4.54 -21.74
C PHE A 175 -12.75 5.71 -22.69
N LYS A 176 -13.46 5.85 -23.81
CA LYS A 176 -13.23 6.87 -24.84
C LYS A 176 -12.84 8.22 -24.28
N GLY A 177 -11.84 8.85 -24.88
CA GLY A 177 -11.42 10.22 -24.57
C GLY A 177 -10.10 10.59 -25.22
N ASN A 178 -9.84 11.89 -25.33
CA ASN A 178 -8.53 12.39 -25.68
C ASN A 178 -7.67 12.46 -24.42
N VAL A 179 -6.88 11.43 -24.17
CA VAL A 179 -6.01 11.33 -22.96
C VAL A 179 -4.83 12.30 -22.98
N ARG A 180 -4.53 12.88 -24.14
CA ARG A 180 -3.42 13.85 -24.30
C ARG A 180 -3.85 15.28 -24.00
N GLN A 181 -5.15 15.52 -23.87
CA GLN A 181 -5.72 16.85 -23.60
C GLN A 181 -6.69 16.73 -22.42
N LEU A 182 -6.16 16.93 -21.21
CA LEU A 182 -6.97 17.00 -20.00
C LEU A 182 -7.70 18.36 -19.94
N PRO A 183 -8.87 18.44 -19.28
CA PRO A 183 -9.51 19.74 -19.00
C PRO A 183 -8.57 20.69 -18.23
N ASP A 184 -8.55 21.96 -18.62
CA ASP A 184 -7.63 22.97 -18.05
C ASP A 184 -7.79 23.16 -16.53
N ASP A 185 -8.99 22.87 -16.01
CA ASP A 185 -9.33 23.03 -14.60
C ASP A 185 -9.18 21.73 -13.76
N ILE A 186 -8.72 20.64 -14.36
CA ILE A 186 -8.65 19.32 -13.69
C ILE A 186 -7.77 19.35 -12.43
N PHE A 187 -6.74 20.20 -12.43
CA PHE A 187 -5.81 20.38 -11.32
C PHE A 187 -6.18 21.54 -10.38
N ASN A 188 -7.39 22.09 -10.51
CA ASN A 188 -7.90 23.19 -9.67
C ASN A 188 -8.75 22.72 -8.49
N PHE A 189 -8.80 21.41 -8.21
CA PHE A 189 -9.57 20.87 -7.10
C PHE A 189 -8.94 21.25 -5.76
N GLN A 190 -9.78 21.83 -4.88
CA GLN A 190 -9.43 22.11 -3.49
C GLN A 190 -10.30 21.23 -2.57
N PRO A 191 -9.69 20.45 -1.67
CA PRO A 191 -10.43 19.64 -0.73
C PRO A 191 -11.26 20.50 0.22
N VAL A 192 -12.48 20.04 0.48
CA VAL A 192 -13.36 20.68 1.47
C VAL A 192 -13.29 19.90 2.78
N LYS A 193 -13.37 20.63 3.90
CA LYS A 193 -13.45 20.02 5.23
C LYS A 193 -14.76 19.25 5.35
N HIS A 194 -14.67 17.98 5.64
CA HIS A 194 -15.83 17.14 5.88
C HIS A 194 -16.15 17.14 7.39
N LEU A 195 -17.27 17.75 7.78
CA LEU A 195 -17.79 17.74 9.14
C LEU A 195 -18.63 16.49 9.32
N LEU A 196 -18.38 15.70 10.36
CA LEU A 196 -18.85 14.32 10.39
C LEU A 196 -19.86 13.94 11.45
N SER A 197 -19.92 14.60 12.60
CA SER A 197 -20.71 14.05 13.69
C SER A 197 -21.72 15.00 14.34
N GLY A 198 -21.55 16.29 14.23
CA GLY A 198 -22.32 17.23 15.05
C GLY A 198 -21.99 17.17 16.55
N ASP A 199 -21.04 16.30 16.96
CA ASP A 199 -20.46 16.26 18.30
C ASP A 199 -19.07 16.92 18.30
N GLU A 200 -19.05 18.19 18.61
CA GLU A 200 -17.85 19.03 18.60
C GLU A 200 -16.72 18.47 19.47
N LYS A 201 -17.04 17.92 20.66
CA LYS A 201 -16.01 17.35 21.55
C LYS A 201 -15.38 16.07 20.97
N ARG A 202 -16.18 15.25 20.32
CA ARG A 202 -15.69 14.03 19.65
C ARG A 202 -14.77 14.39 18.50
N GLU A 203 -15.11 15.41 17.72
CA GLU A 203 -14.27 15.91 16.61
C GLU A 203 -12.95 16.51 17.11
N ILE A 204 -12.96 17.25 18.23
CA ILE A 204 -11.74 17.77 18.86
C ILE A 204 -10.82 16.64 19.29
N ILE A 205 -11.36 15.55 19.89
CA ILE A 205 -10.56 14.38 20.28
C ILE A 205 -9.95 13.70 19.06
N LEU A 206 -10.72 13.49 17.99
CA LEU A 206 -10.25 12.88 16.74
C LEU A 206 -9.15 13.71 16.08
N ALA A 207 -9.31 15.03 15.99
CA ALA A 207 -8.33 15.92 15.39
C ALA A 207 -7.00 15.95 16.18
N ASN A 208 -7.07 15.98 17.52
CA ASN A 208 -5.87 15.91 18.36
C ASN A 208 -5.21 14.52 18.30
N ALA A 209 -5.99 13.46 18.23
CA ALA A 209 -5.48 12.11 18.04
C ALA A 209 -4.76 11.95 16.70
N GLU A 210 -5.33 12.50 15.61
CA GLU A 210 -4.69 12.55 14.29
C GLU A 210 -3.31 13.21 14.38
N SER A 211 -3.26 14.41 14.96
CA SER A 211 -2.02 15.17 15.10
C SER A 211 -0.96 14.40 15.90
N LEU A 212 -1.33 13.84 17.05
CA LEU A 212 -0.41 13.13 17.92
C LEU A 212 0.03 11.78 17.34
N PHE A 213 -0.88 11.00 16.75
CA PHE A 213 -0.54 9.75 16.08
C PHE A 213 0.33 9.99 14.84
N GLY A 214 0.02 11.00 14.03
CA GLY A 214 0.82 11.33 12.85
C GLY A 214 2.21 11.89 13.16
N THR A 215 2.39 12.49 14.34
CA THR A 215 3.66 13.08 14.78
C THR A 215 4.53 12.07 15.53
N TYR A 216 3.94 11.35 16.51
CA TYR A 216 4.69 10.48 17.42
C TYR A 216 4.49 8.99 17.18
N GLY A 217 3.50 8.62 16.36
CA GLY A 217 3.05 7.26 16.12
C GLY A 217 2.07 6.77 17.20
N PHE A 218 1.25 5.77 16.83
CA PHE A 218 0.23 5.20 17.73
C PHE A 218 0.81 4.67 19.04
N ASN A 219 1.90 3.90 18.98
CA ASN A 219 2.45 3.24 20.17
C ASN A 219 2.98 4.23 21.21
N LYS A 220 3.61 5.32 20.80
CA LYS A 220 4.22 6.32 21.68
C LYS A 220 3.21 7.31 22.25
N THR A 221 2.06 7.53 21.60
CA THR A 221 1.02 8.45 22.08
C THR A 221 0.21 7.81 23.21
N GLN A 222 0.03 8.52 24.33
CA GLN A 222 -0.77 8.08 25.46
C GLN A 222 -2.15 8.74 25.45
N ILE A 223 -3.16 8.09 26.06
CA ILE A 223 -4.51 8.66 26.20
C ILE A 223 -4.46 9.99 26.95
N TYR A 224 -3.57 10.10 27.95
CA TYR A 224 -3.36 11.36 28.68
C TYR A 224 -2.94 12.51 27.77
N ASP A 225 -2.06 12.26 26.80
CA ASP A 225 -1.60 13.29 25.86
C ASP A 225 -2.75 13.78 24.98
N ILE A 226 -3.60 12.85 24.50
CA ILE A 226 -4.77 13.16 23.70
C ILE A 226 -5.79 13.96 24.50
N ALA A 227 -6.11 13.53 25.74
CA ALA A 227 -7.05 14.23 26.60
C ALA A 227 -6.58 15.66 26.89
N ARG A 228 -5.29 15.82 27.27
CA ARG A 228 -4.67 17.13 27.51
C ARG A 228 -4.71 18.04 26.29
N ALA A 229 -4.35 17.52 25.12
CA ALA A 229 -4.40 18.31 23.88
C ALA A 229 -5.84 18.70 23.50
N SER A 230 -6.82 17.87 23.86
CA SER A 230 -8.24 18.13 23.63
C SER A 230 -8.91 19.02 24.68
N GLY A 231 -8.17 19.47 25.70
CA GLY A 231 -8.71 20.30 26.78
C GLY A 231 -9.73 19.59 27.67
N ILE A 232 -9.64 18.26 27.81
CA ILE A 232 -10.58 17.44 28.59
C ILE A 232 -9.85 16.60 29.67
N ALA A 233 -10.60 16.22 30.72
CA ALA A 233 -10.10 15.25 31.69
C ALA A 233 -10.00 13.84 31.06
N VAL A 234 -9.07 13.00 31.52
CA VAL A 234 -8.92 11.61 31.07
C VAL A 234 -10.22 10.81 31.27
N GLY A 235 -10.95 11.05 32.38
CA GLY A 235 -12.27 10.45 32.61
C GLY A 235 -13.27 10.81 31.50
N THR A 236 -13.24 12.06 31.02
CA THR A 236 -14.10 12.51 29.93
C THR A 236 -13.75 11.81 28.62
N PHE A 237 -12.48 11.55 28.34
CA PHE A 237 -12.06 10.75 27.17
C PHE A 237 -12.75 9.39 27.15
N TYR A 238 -12.81 8.70 28.30
CA TYR A 238 -13.42 7.37 28.40
C TYR A 238 -14.95 7.36 28.23
N LEU A 239 -15.60 8.50 28.26
CA LEU A 239 -17.02 8.61 27.87
C LEU A 239 -17.23 8.50 26.35
N TYR A 240 -16.20 8.87 25.55
CA TYR A 240 -16.23 8.84 24.09
C TYR A 240 -15.60 7.57 23.51
N PHE A 241 -14.48 7.11 24.09
CA PHE A 241 -13.69 5.99 23.57
C PHE A 241 -13.20 5.10 24.69
N LYS A 242 -13.57 3.83 24.68
CA LYS A 242 -13.18 2.87 25.73
C LYS A 242 -11.69 2.54 25.71
N THR A 243 -11.07 2.61 24.52
CA THR A 243 -9.65 2.28 24.33
C THR A 243 -9.02 3.17 23.26
N LYS A 244 -7.69 3.30 23.31
CA LYS A 244 -6.90 3.96 22.26
C LYS A 244 -7.06 3.27 20.89
N LYS A 245 -7.30 1.96 20.86
CA LYS A 245 -7.55 1.19 19.64
C LYS A 245 -8.93 1.52 19.03
N GLU A 246 -9.95 1.69 19.86
CA GLU A 246 -11.27 2.14 19.40
C GLU A 246 -11.22 3.54 18.78
N LEU A 247 -10.48 4.45 19.43
CA LEU A 247 -10.22 5.78 18.87
C LEU A 247 -9.50 5.70 17.51
N LEU A 248 -8.46 4.86 17.38
CA LEU A 248 -7.76 4.68 16.11
C LEU A 248 -8.70 4.17 15.01
N LYS A 249 -9.54 3.19 15.33
CA LYS A 249 -10.52 2.65 14.39
C LYS A 249 -11.45 3.75 13.88
N GLU A 250 -12.03 4.52 14.78
CA GLU A 250 -12.94 5.59 14.41
C GLU A 250 -12.23 6.70 13.63
N LEU A 251 -11.00 7.04 14.01
CA LEU A 251 -10.18 8.00 13.30
C LEU A 251 -9.92 7.57 11.86
N VAL A 252 -9.54 6.31 11.62
CA VAL A 252 -9.34 5.78 10.27
C VAL A 252 -10.63 5.77 9.46
N GLU A 253 -11.76 5.43 10.08
CA GLU A 253 -13.08 5.51 9.42
C GLU A 253 -13.46 6.96 9.08
N TRP A 254 -13.17 7.89 9.97
CA TRP A 254 -13.40 9.32 9.76
C TRP A 254 -12.58 9.85 8.59
N ILE A 255 -11.27 9.58 8.57
CA ILE A 255 -10.37 9.92 7.45
C ILE A 255 -10.89 9.32 6.14
N SER A 256 -11.28 8.05 6.16
CA SER A 256 -11.78 7.33 4.99
C SER A 256 -13.07 7.96 4.43
N ARG A 257 -13.99 8.42 5.29
CA ARG A 257 -15.20 9.12 4.85
C ARG A 257 -14.89 10.46 4.22
N GLY A 258 -14.02 11.26 4.84
CA GLY A 258 -13.57 12.55 4.32
C GLY A 258 -12.89 12.44 2.96
N LEU A 259 -12.01 11.46 2.81
CA LEU A 259 -11.34 11.16 1.55
C LEU A 259 -12.35 10.80 0.45
N ARG A 260 -13.22 9.82 0.70
CA ARG A 260 -14.22 9.39 -0.30
C ARG A 260 -15.16 10.51 -0.72
N TYR A 261 -15.55 11.36 0.23
CA TYR A 261 -16.37 12.54 -0.07
C TYR A 261 -15.64 13.49 -1.03
N ASN A 262 -14.39 13.84 -0.76
CA ASN A 262 -13.61 14.74 -1.59
C ASN A 262 -13.31 14.14 -2.98
N VAL A 263 -12.95 12.87 -3.05
CA VAL A 263 -12.73 12.17 -4.33
C VAL A 263 -14.04 12.15 -5.14
N LYS A 264 -15.18 11.85 -4.51
CA LYS A 264 -16.49 11.88 -5.17
C LYS A 264 -16.80 13.26 -5.75
N LEU A 265 -16.58 14.34 -4.99
CA LEU A 265 -16.79 15.71 -5.46
C LEU A 265 -15.95 16.04 -6.70
N ALA A 266 -14.68 15.62 -6.71
CA ALA A 266 -13.80 15.83 -7.84
C ALA A 266 -14.26 15.04 -9.07
N VAL A 267 -14.59 13.76 -8.90
CA VAL A 267 -15.05 12.88 -9.99
C VAL A 267 -16.39 13.37 -10.57
N GLU A 268 -17.33 13.83 -9.75
CA GLU A 268 -18.64 14.30 -10.21
C GLU A 268 -18.59 15.58 -11.08
N ARG A 269 -17.53 16.41 -10.93
CA ARG A 269 -17.33 17.54 -11.84
C ARG A 269 -17.18 17.09 -13.29
N TYR A 270 -16.63 15.91 -13.51
CA TYR A 270 -16.31 15.33 -14.80
C TYR A 270 -17.20 14.12 -15.15
N LYS A 271 -18.41 14.00 -14.56
CA LYS A 271 -19.32 12.87 -14.76
C LYS A 271 -19.72 12.62 -16.22
N ASN A 272 -19.68 13.67 -17.06
CA ASN A 272 -20.00 13.60 -18.47
C ASN A 272 -18.75 13.40 -19.35
N GLU A 273 -17.57 13.46 -18.76
CA GLU A 273 -16.30 13.23 -19.42
C GLU A 273 -15.94 11.74 -19.45
N PRO A 274 -15.04 11.33 -20.34
CA PRO A 274 -14.53 9.97 -20.37
C PRO A 274 -14.04 9.49 -19.00
N ARG A 275 -14.22 8.20 -18.72
CA ARG A 275 -13.84 7.62 -17.43
C ARG A 275 -12.40 7.93 -17.02
N ILE A 276 -11.47 7.96 -17.96
CA ILE A 276 -10.06 8.24 -17.65
C ILE A 276 -9.86 9.65 -17.05
N ILE A 277 -10.62 10.64 -17.49
CA ILE A 277 -10.60 12.00 -16.93
C ILE A 277 -11.08 11.97 -15.48
N GLN A 278 -12.14 11.20 -15.21
CA GLN A 278 -12.65 11.00 -13.85
C GLN A 278 -11.61 10.34 -12.94
N GLU A 279 -10.85 9.38 -13.43
CA GLU A 279 -9.77 8.73 -12.67
C GLU A 279 -8.65 9.72 -12.33
N ILE A 280 -8.21 10.53 -13.27
CA ILE A 280 -7.17 11.56 -13.02
C ILE A 280 -7.65 12.59 -12.00
N ALA A 281 -8.90 13.08 -12.13
CA ALA A 281 -9.49 13.97 -11.16
C ALA A 281 -9.54 13.36 -9.75
N GLY A 282 -9.90 12.08 -9.67
CA GLY A 282 -9.91 11.31 -8.41
C GLY A 282 -8.51 11.14 -7.80
N LEU A 283 -7.51 10.80 -8.60
CA LEU A 283 -6.11 10.68 -8.16
C LEU A 283 -5.55 12.02 -7.68
N TYR A 284 -5.83 13.10 -8.40
CA TYR A 284 -5.42 14.45 -7.98
C TYR A 284 -6.08 14.84 -6.65
N ALA A 285 -7.39 14.65 -6.54
CA ALA A 285 -8.14 14.95 -5.31
C ALA A 285 -7.65 14.12 -4.11
N PHE A 286 -7.28 12.85 -4.32
CA PHE A 286 -6.68 11.99 -3.31
C PHE A 286 -5.37 12.59 -2.76
N VAL A 287 -4.46 13.00 -3.65
CA VAL A 287 -3.18 13.60 -3.23
C VAL A 287 -3.42 14.94 -2.54
N GLN A 288 -4.27 15.79 -3.08
CA GLN A 288 -4.58 17.12 -2.49
C GLN A 288 -5.23 16.98 -1.11
N PHE A 289 -6.14 16.04 -0.92
CA PHE A 289 -6.73 15.77 0.39
C PHE A 289 -5.66 15.44 1.43
N PHE A 290 -4.78 14.49 1.16
CA PHE A 290 -3.75 14.10 2.10
C PHE A 290 -2.57 15.09 2.18
N LYS A 291 -2.32 15.92 1.16
CA LYS A 291 -1.34 17.00 1.22
C LYS A 291 -1.73 18.03 2.29
N ASN A 292 -3.02 18.32 2.40
CA ASN A 292 -3.56 19.20 3.44
C ASN A 292 -3.68 18.49 4.82
N HIS A 293 -3.60 17.15 4.83
CA HIS A 293 -3.80 16.29 6.00
C HIS A 293 -2.75 15.18 6.07
N THR A 294 -1.46 15.55 6.03
CA THR A 294 -0.35 14.57 5.98
C THR A 294 -0.35 13.60 7.16
N ASN A 295 -0.76 14.07 8.34
CA ASN A 295 -0.87 13.21 9.53
C ASN A 295 -1.95 12.13 9.35
N MET A 296 -3.05 12.44 8.69
CA MET A 296 -4.08 11.44 8.36
C MET A 296 -3.50 10.31 7.51
N TYR A 297 -2.71 10.63 6.50
CA TYR A 297 -2.09 9.62 5.65
C TYR A 297 -1.15 8.70 6.45
N LYS A 298 -0.32 9.29 7.33
CA LYS A 298 0.58 8.53 8.23
C LYS A 298 -0.20 7.59 9.14
N VAL A 299 -1.32 8.07 9.74
CA VAL A 299 -2.18 7.25 10.60
C VAL A 299 -2.77 6.06 9.84
N VAL A 300 -3.31 6.29 8.63
CA VAL A 300 -3.84 5.20 7.80
C VAL A 300 -2.76 4.17 7.49
N ARG A 301 -1.56 4.62 7.15
CA ARG A 301 -0.45 3.72 6.82
C ARG A 301 0.04 2.93 8.04
N GLU A 302 0.23 3.57 9.18
CA GLU A 302 0.62 2.89 10.41
C GLU A 302 -0.43 1.85 10.85
N SER A 303 -1.73 2.16 10.67
CA SER A 303 -2.82 1.27 11.07
C SER A 303 -2.76 -0.11 10.42
N GLN A 304 -2.20 -0.23 9.21
CA GLN A 304 -2.03 -1.50 8.51
C GLN A 304 -1.12 -2.48 9.27
N SER A 305 -0.10 -1.97 9.95
CA SER A 305 0.81 -2.77 10.76
C SER A 305 0.32 -3.02 12.20
N LEU A 306 -0.68 -2.25 12.65
CA LEU A 306 -1.23 -2.33 14.00
C LEU A 306 -2.47 -3.24 14.07
N ASP A 307 -3.32 -3.20 13.04
CA ASP A 307 -4.59 -3.92 13.00
C ASP A 307 -4.97 -4.30 11.58
N LEU A 308 -4.83 -5.59 11.26
CA LEU A 308 -5.14 -6.12 9.93
C LEU A 308 -6.64 -5.98 9.58
N GLU A 309 -7.54 -6.14 10.55
CA GLU A 309 -8.99 -5.99 10.32
C GLU A 309 -9.35 -4.53 10.02
N LEU A 310 -8.70 -3.59 10.69
CA LEU A 310 -8.88 -2.17 10.40
C LEU A 310 -8.36 -1.83 9.00
N ALA A 311 -7.19 -2.34 8.62
CA ALA A 311 -6.66 -2.20 7.28
C ALA A 311 -7.61 -2.80 6.23
N LYS A 312 -8.11 -4.02 6.48
CA LYS A 312 -9.09 -4.69 5.61
C LYS A 312 -10.34 -3.82 5.43
N THR A 313 -10.91 -3.32 6.50
CA THR A 313 -12.09 -2.43 6.46
C THR A 313 -11.84 -1.18 5.62
N TYR A 314 -10.69 -0.53 5.79
CA TYR A 314 -10.31 0.64 5.01
C TYR A 314 -10.21 0.34 3.50
N TYR A 315 -9.42 -0.67 3.11
CA TYR A 315 -9.24 -1.01 1.69
C TYR A 315 -10.50 -1.54 1.03
N ILE A 316 -11.29 -2.36 1.72
CA ILE A 316 -12.58 -2.83 1.21
C ILE A 316 -13.55 -1.67 0.97
N SER A 317 -13.53 -0.63 1.83
CA SER A 317 -14.40 0.54 1.67
C SER A 317 -14.10 1.35 0.40
N ILE A 318 -12.89 1.22 -0.15
CA ILE A 318 -12.47 1.82 -1.42
C ILE A 318 -12.69 0.84 -2.58
N TYR A 319 -12.30 -0.42 -2.39
CA TYR A 319 -12.36 -1.46 -3.41
C TYR A 319 -13.79 -1.73 -3.91
N LYS A 320 -14.74 -1.90 -2.99
CA LYS A 320 -16.13 -2.24 -3.35
C LYS A 320 -16.78 -1.22 -4.30
N PRO A 321 -16.72 0.10 -4.07
CA PRO A 321 -17.21 1.09 -5.02
C PRO A 321 -16.49 1.05 -6.37
N TYR A 322 -15.16 0.90 -6.37
CA TYR A 322 -14.41 0.74 -7.63
C TYR A 322 -14.89 -0.47 -8.43
N TYR A 323 -14.91 -1.63 -7.79
CA TYR A 323 -15.37 -2.87 -8.40
C TYR A 323 -16.81 -2.75 -8.94
N SER A 324 -17.74 -2.21 -8.15
CA SER A 324 -19.15 -2.08 -8.58
C SER A 324 -19.29 -1.13 -9.77
N ASN A 325 -18.60 -0.01 -9.76
CA ASN A 325 -18.63 0.97 -10.86
C ASN A 325 -18.03 0.40 -12.16
N LEU A 326 -16.88 -0.29 -12.08
CA LEU A 326 -16.24 -0.92 -13.22
C LEU A 326 -17.08 -2.11 -13.73
N ARG A 327 -17.67 -2.88 -12.82
CA ARG A 327 -18.57 -3.98 -13.19
C ARG A 327 -19.75 -3.48 -14.00
N SER A 328 -20.44 -2.43 -13.51
CA SER A 328 -21.54 -1.81 -14.24
C SER A 328 -21.12 -1.26 -15.60
N LEU A 329 -19.92 -0.65 -15.67
CA LEU A 329 -19.38 -0.13 -16.92
C LEU A 329 -19.16 -1.25 -17.95
N PHE A 330 -18.52 -2.37 -17.57
CA PHE A 330 -18.28 -3.51 -18.44
C PHE A 330 -19.55 -4.29 -18.79
N GLU A 331 -20.56 -4.33 -17.92
CA GLU A 331 -21.85 -4.96 -18.20
C GLU A 331 -22.66 -4.20 -19.28
N ASN A 332 -22.55 -2.87 -19.27
CA ASN A 332 -23.22 -1.99 -20.23
C ASN A 332 -22.45 -1.80 -21.55
N ALA A 333 -21.22 -2.28 -21.63
CA ALA A 333 -20.42 -2.21 -22.85
C ALA A 333 -20.95 -3.18 -23.91
N SER A 334 -20.93 -2.76 -25.19
CA SER A 334 -21.25 -3.64 -26.30
C SER A 334 -20.26 -4.82 -26.39
N LYS A 335 -20.71 -5.97 -26.95
CA LYS A 335 -19.85 -7.16 -27.08
C LYS A 335 -18.57 -6.90 -27.87
N ASP A 336 -18.57 -5.93 -28.80
CA ASP A 336 -17.42 -5.55 -29.60
C ASP A 336 -16.41 -4.66 -28.87
N GLU A 337 -16.77 -4.18 -27.67
CA GLU A 337 -15.98 -3.22 -26.90
C GLU A 337 -15.20 -3.86 -25.73
N VAL A 338 -15.47 -5.12 -25.40
CA VAL A 338 -14.86 -5.80 -24.23
C VAL A 338 -14.01 -6.97 -24.70
N ILE A 339 -12.78 -7.05 -24.18
CA ILE A 339 -11.88 -8.19 -24.42
C ILE A 339 -12.57 -9.51 -24.01
N ASN A 340 -12.10 -10.63 -24.57
CA ASN A 340 -12.52 -12.01 -24.29
C ASN A 340 -12.26 -12.50 -22.83
N TYR A 341 -12.22 -11.63 -21.85
CA TYR A 341 -12.12 -12.00 -20.44
C TYR A 341 -13.46 -11.83 -19.73
N ASP A 342 -13.66 -12.64 -18.70
CA ASP A 342 -14.80 -12.49 -17.80
C ASP A 342 -14.86 -11.08 -17.21
N LYS A 343 -16.04 -10.46 -17.28
CA LYS A 343 -16.28 -9.08 -16.81
C LYS A 343 -16.01 -8.92 -15.32
N ASP A 344 -16.19 -9.99 -14.52
CA ASP A 344 -15.86 -10.01 -13.11
C ASP A 344 -14.35 -9.91 -12.89
N VAL A 345 -13.57 -10.70 -13.64
CA VAL A 345 -12.12 -10.68 -13.61
C VAL A 345 -11.58 -9.31 -14.04
N LEU A 346 -12.11 -8.74 -15.13
CA LEU A 346 -11.74 -7.40 -15.58
C LEU A 346 -12.00 -6.35 -14.49
N SER A 347 -13.19 -6.37 -13.89
CA SER A 347 -13.59 -5.40 -12.86
C SER A 347 -12.69 -5.49 -11.63
N LYS A 348 -12.36 -6.70 -11.18
CA LYS A 348 -11.43 -6.93 -10.07
C LYS A 348 -10.03 -6.41 -10.39
N TYR A 349 -9.51 -6.73 -11.55
CA TYR A 349 -8.11 -6.43 -11.89
C TYR A 349 -7.89 -4.96 -12.22
N TYR A 350 -8.83 -4.30 -12.90
CA TYR A 350 -8.78 -2.85 -13.07
C TYR A 350 -8.94 -2.10 -11.74
N SER A 351 -9.78 -2.61 -10.82
CA SER A 351 -9.88 -2.04 -9.48
C SER A 351 -8.55 -2.12 -8.73
N LEU A 352 -7.86 -3.26 -8.78
CA LEU A 352 -6.53 -3.41 -8.18
C LEU A 352 -5.48 -2.52 -8.83
N MET A 353 -5.52 -2.41 -10.17
CA MET A 353 -4.60 -1.55 -10.92
C MET A 353 -4.75 -0.09 -10.51
N LEU A 354 -5.96 0.45 -10.55
CA LEU A 354 -6.24 1.86 -10.23
C LEU A 354 -5.98 2.17 -8.75
N MET A 355 -6.38 1.27 -7.85
CA MET A 355 -6.07 1.40 -6.42
C MET A 355 -4.56 1.34 -6.15
N GLY A 356 -3.84 0.50 -6.88
CA GLY A 356 -2.38 0.41 -6.78
C GLY A 356 -1.70 1.72 -7.19
N LEU A 357 -2.14 2.33 -8.28
CA LEU A 357 -1.65 3.64 -8.71
C LEU A 357 -1.91 4.71 -7.64
N GLY A 358 -3.15 4.79 -7.11
CA GLY A 358 -3.48 5.73 -6.05
C GLY A 358 -2.67 5.50 -4.77
N HIS A 359 -2.51 4.24 -4.34
CA HIS A 359 -1.77 3.88 -3.14
C HIS A 359 -0.29 4.32 -3.22
N TYR A 360 0.40 3.95 -4.28
CA TYR A 360 1.82 4.30 -4.44
C TYR A 360 2.05 5.76 -4.83
N LEU A 361 1.05 6.42 -5.44
CA LEU A 361 1.06 7.88 -5.62
C LEU A 361 1.09 8.60 -4.27
N GLY A 362 0.28 8.13 -3.31
CA GLY A 362 0.32 8.63 -1.94
C GLY A 362 1.67 8.41 -1.27
N GLU A 363 2.28 7.24 -1.43
CA GLU A 363 3.63 6.99 -0.90
C GLU A 363 4.69 7.92 -1.51
N LYS A 364 4.66 8.08 -2.84
CA LYS A 364 5.59 8.93 -3.56
C LYS A 364 5.51 10.40 -3.13
N TYR A 365 4.32 10.95 -3.04
CA TYR A 365 4.11 12.38 -2.83
C TYR A 365 3.89 12.79 -1.38
N LEU A 366 3.49 11.88 -0.48
CA LEU A 366 3.12 12.23 0.90
C LEU A 366 4.11 11.72 1.95
N ILE A 367 4.89 10.66 1.65
CA ILE A 367 5.84 10.08 2.62
C ILE A 367 7.28 10.37 2.27
N SER A 368 7.65 10.27 0.99
CA SER A 368 9.05 10.38 0.56
C SER A 368 9.64 11.80 0.65
N GLY A 369 8.89 12.77 1.17
CA GLY A 369 9.35 14.16 1.32
C GLY A 369 9.49 14.94 0.01
N ARG A 370 9.15 14.34 -1.13
CA ARG A 370 9.13 15.01 -2.45
C ARG A 370 7.89 15.90 -2.66
N VAL A 371 7.24 16.30 -1.57
CA VAL A 371 6.01 17.14 -1.55
C VAL A 371 6.24 18.56 -2.13
N ALA A 372 7.49 18.95 -2.40
CA ALA A 372 7.84 20.34 -2.67
C ALA A 372 7.42 20.87 -4.06
N GLU A 373 7.05 20.00 -5.02
CA GLU A 373 6.87 20.43 -6.40
C GLU A 373 5.48 20.06 -6.93
N THR A 374 4.51 20.99 -6.79
CA THR A 374 3.16 20.85 -7.34
C THR A 374 3.19 20.67 -8.86
N GLU A 375 4.08 21.39 -9.56
CA GLU A 375 4.30 21.26 -11.00
C GLU A 375 4.69 19.84 -11.41
N ASN A 376 5.45 19.13 -10.58
CA ASN A 376 5.83 17.75 -10.85
C ASN A 376 4.65 16.77 -10.72
N LEU A 377 3.69 17.01 -9.83
CA LEU A 377 2.49 16.17 -9.69
C LEU A 377 1.57 16.27 -10.90
N GLU A 378 1.28 17.47 -11.36
CA GLU A 378 0.38 17.70 -12.50
C GLU A 378 0.95 17.10 -13.78
N LYS A 379 2.22 17.40 -14.08
CA LYS A 379 2.92 16.80 -15.20
C LYS A 379 2.98 15.26 -15.07
N PHE A 380 3.26 14.76 -13.87
CA PHE A 380 3.27 13.32 -13.61
C PHE A 380 1.91 12.67 -13.88
N LEU A 381 0.80 13.29 -13.46
CA LEU A 381 -0.55 12.79 -13.68
C LEU A 381 -0.97 12.90 -15.16
N GLN A 382 -0.52 13.93 -15.89
CA GLN A 382 -0.72 14.00 -17.34
C GLN A 382 -0.06 12.83 -18.05
N ASP A 383 1.20 12.56 -17.76
CA ASP A 383 1.94 11.46 -18.35
C ASP A 383 1.37 10.11 -17.90
N LEU A 384 0.98 9.98 -16.62
CA LEU A 384 0.34 8.78 -16.08
C LEU A 384 -1.00 8.48 -16.76
N CYS A 385 -1.77 9.51 -17.13
CA CYS A 385 -3.02 9.35 -17.86
C CYS A 385 -2.80 8.60 -19.18
N VAL A 386 -1.73 8.92 -19.91
CA VAL A 386 -1.38 8.24 -21.15
C VAL A 386 -1.08 6.76 -20.88
N TYR A 387 -0.27 6.45 -19.87
CA TYR A 387 0.04 5.06 -19.52
C TYR A 387 -1.17 4.28 -19.01
N ILE A 388 -2.06 4.89 -18.22
CA ILE A 388 -3.29 4.23 -17.79
C ILE A 388 -4.14 3.85 -19.01
N PHE A 389 -4.20 4.71 -20.03
CA PHE A 389 -5.01 4.48 -21.21
C PHE A 389 -4.34 3.55 -22.21
N GLU A 390 -3.11 3.86 -22.65
CA GLU A 390 -2.40 3.17 -23.74
C GLU A 390 -1.59 1.95 -23.25
N GLY A 391 -1.33 1.85 -21.95
CA GLY A 391 -0.41 0.85 -21.40
C GLY A 391 1.06 1.16 -21.75
N LEU A 392 1.89 0.12 -21.71
CA LEU A 392 3.32 0.19 -22.02
C LEU A 392 3.67 -0.33 -23.42
N GLY A 393 2.65 -0.64 -24.25
CA GLY A 393 2.86 -1.06 -25.65
C GLY A 393 3.64 -2.37 -25.80
N GLY A 394 3.61 -3.25 -24.81
CA GLY A 394 4.25 -4.56 -24.89
C GLY A 394 3.35 -5.59 -25.60
N GLU A 395 3.92 -6.31 -26.57
CA GLU A 395 3.35 -7.52 -27.17
C GLU A 395 3.16 -8.66 -26.17
#